data_e305eb6abfed0d668bcef5e751767108
#
_entry.id   e305eb6abfed0d668bcef5e751767108
#
_cell.length_a   1.000
_cell.length_b   1.000
_cell.length_c   1.000
_cell.angle_alpha   90.00
_cell.angle_beta   90.00
_cell.angle_gamma   90.00
#
_symmetry.space_group_name_H-M   'P 1'
#
loop_
_entity.id
_entity.type
_entity.pdbx_description
1 polymer ?
#
loop_
_entity_poly.entity_id
_entity_poly.type
_entity_poly.pdbx_seq_one_letter_code
_entity_poly.pdbx_strand_id
1 'polypeptide(L)'
;MLVTLGDSWVYGVGAGYSFDNPISKKEYIAKRESEEFLNCGFRTLLAKKMGVKNINFSRGGSSNQKQFRLASEYFLRDKNVVKNGIVLWGITSVYRNEFFNTKLNKYENFFVPDPTHDIVLSKVLSVRYMSEKVEIEKLYYNIELFNYYFKSIGIKNYWFNIFNDHKYPNHINNILFEGNSLLSVLLNDYEKNDKYHKSVWGVTTDRKIKTALKNKLVNPISSHPTKESHSKIANLLYKELQSSASSNT
;
A
#
# COMPACT_ATOMS: atom_id res chain seq x y z
N MET A 1 -1.83 19.76 1.56
CA MET A 1 -0.76 18.79 1.94
C MET A 1 -1.27 17.38 1.66
N LEU A 2 -0.42 16.49 1.16
CA LEU A 2 -0.72 15.05 0.98
C LEU A 2 0.07 14.24 2.01
N VAL A 3 -0.62 13.47 2.84
CA VAL A 3 -0.01 12.51 3.78
C VAL A 3 -0.22 11.11 3.22
N THR A 4 0.86 10.32 3.12
CA THR A 4 0.78 8.97 2.56
C THR A 4 1.25 7.93 3.57
N LEU A 5 0.46 6.86 3.70
CA LEU A 5 0.73 5.69 4.52
C LEU A 5 0.64 4.43 3.65
N GLY A 6 1.39 3.39 4.00
CA GLY A 6 1.39 2.13 3.27
C GLY A 6 2.72 1.40 3.34
N ASP A 7 2.91 0.46 2.45
CA ASP A 7 4.10 -0.39 2.37
C ASP A 7 5.17 0.12 1.38
N SER A 8 6.00 -0.79 0.89
CA SER A 8 7.09 -0.49 -0.04
C SER A 8 6.64 0.11 -1.38
N TRP A 9 5.45 -0.23 -1.87
CA TRP A 9 4.89 0.33 -3.10
C TRP A 9 4.53 1.81 -2.91
N VAL A 10 3.89 2.15 -1.78
CA VAL A 10 3.58 3.55 -1.43
C VAL A 10 4.85 4.30 -1.09
N TYR A 11 5.80 3.65 -0.40
CA TYR A 11 7.10 4.26 -0.10
C TYR A 11 7.88 4.63 -1.36
N GLY A 12 7.71 3.88 -2.44
CA GLY A 12 8.38 4.11 -3.72
C GLY A 12 9.69 3.35 -3.85
N VAL A 13 9.83 2.20 -3.17
CA VAL A 13 11.01 1.33 -3.33
C VAL A 13 11.16 0.98 -4.80
N GLY A 14 12.33 1.26 -5.36
CA GLY A 14 12.64 0.92 -6.76
C GLY A 14 11.93 1.75 -7.82
N ALA A 15 11.27 2.84 -7.47
CA ALA A 15 10.52 3.68 -8.39
C ALA A 15 11.36 4.33 -9.51
N GLY A 16 12.67 4.37 -9.36
CA GLY A 16 13.60 4.83 -10.40
C GLY A 16 13.98 3.77 -11.42
N TYR A 17 13.57 2.50 -11.25
CA TYR A 17 13.86 1.46 -12.24
C TYR A 17 13.03 1.63 -13.51
N SER A 18 13.69 1.59 -14.69
CA SER A 18 13.05 1.61 -15.99
C SER A 18 13.59 0.47 -16.87
N PHE A 19 12.74 -0.12 -17.70
CA PHE A 19 13.16 -1.12 -18.68
C PHE A 19 13.90 -0.49 -19.88
N ASP A 20 13.70 0.80 -20.12
CA ASP A 20 14.41 1.51 -21.19
C ASP A 20 15.86 1.84 -20.81
N ASN A 21 16.14 1.89 -19.51
CA ASN A 21 17.48 2.04 -18.96
C ASN A 21 17.71 1.10 -17.77
N PRO A 22 17.86 -0.21 -18.04
CA PRO A 22 17.98 -1.21 -17.00
C PRO A 22 19.33 -1.09 -16.28
N ILE A 23 19.28 -1.25 -14.96
CA ILE A 23 20.47 -1.24 -14.11
C ILE A 23 20.73 -2.65 -13.53
N SER A 24 21.96 -2.90 -13.15
CA SER A 24 22.35 -4.18 -12.52
C SER A 24 21.66 -4.38 -11.18
N LYS A 25 21.51 -5.66 -10.73
CA LYS A 25 20.97 -5.99 -9.41
C LYS A 25 21.75 -5.29 -8.28
N LYS A 26 23.08 -5.20 -8.39
CA LYS A 26 23.94 -4.54 -7.39
C LYS A 26 23.63 -3.04 -7.31
N GLU A 27 23.53 -2.38 -8.44
CA GLU A 27 23.19 -0.96 -8.52
C GLU A 27 21.76 -0.69 -8.05
N TYR A 28 20.79 -1.54 -8.44
CA TYR A 28 19.43 -1.44 -7.96
C TYR A 28 19.36 -1.52 -6.43
N ILE A 29 20.03 -2.49 -5.80
CA ILE A 29 20.05 -2.62 -4.33
C ILE A 29 20.63 -1.38 -3.67
N ALA A 30 21.68 -0.79 -4.24
CA ALA A 30 22.28 0.42 -3.72
C ALA A 30 21.39 1.66 -3.83
N LYS A 31 20.58 1.77 -4.91
CA LYS A 31 19.78 2.96 -5.23
C LYS A 31 18.29 2.86 -4.85
N ARG A 32 17.74 1.68 -4.62
CA ARG A 32 16.28 1.44 -4.51
C ARG A 32 15.56 2.29 -3.45
N GLU A 33 16.26 2.80 -2.47
CA GLU A 33 15.75 3.67 -1.41
C GLU A 33 16.45 5.05 -1.40
N SER A 34 17.22 5.37 -2.44
CA SER A 34 17.81 6.70 -2.60
C SER A 34 16.72 7.75 -2.87
N GLU A 35 17.02 9.00 -2.53
CA GLU A 35 16.10 10.11 -2.77
C GLU A 35 15.74 10.24 -4.27
N GLU A 36 16.71 10.02 -5.15
CA GLU A 36 16.52 9.99 -6.60
C GLU A 36 15.42 9.02 -7.00
N PHE A 37 15.47 7.76 -6.51
CA PHE A 37 14.48 6.74 -6.81
C PHE A 37 13.13 7.03 -6.15
N LEU A 38 13.14 7.41 -4.87
CA LEU A 38 11.92 7.71 -4.11
C LEU A 38 11.14 8.89 -4.70
N ASN A 39 11.84 9.84 -5.32
CA ASN A 39 11.22 10.98 -6.01
C ASN A 39 10.50 10.59 -7.31
N CYS A 40 10.79 9.42 -7.89
CA CYS A 40 10.02 8.82 -8.98
C CYS A 40 8.76 8.09 -8.48
N GLY A 41 8.57 7.91 -7.18
CA GLY A 41 7.43 7.23 -6.60
C GLY A 41 6.11 7.96 -6.83
N PHE A 42 5.03 7.20 -7.02
CA PHE A 42 3.72 7.78 -7.36
C PHE A 42 3.21 8.80 -6.34
N ARG A 43 3.53 8.66 -5.04
CA ARG A 43 3.17 9.61 -3.99
C ARG A 43 3.77 11.00 -4.25
N THR A 44 5.04 11.05 -4.68
CA THR A 44 5.73 12.31 -5.00
C THR A 44 5.19 12.91 -6.29
N LEU A 45 4.95 12.07 -7.31
CA LEU A 45 4.36 12.49 -8.58
C LEU A 45 2.93 13.00 -8.39
N LEU A 46 2.13 12.33 -7.57
CA LEU A 46 0.77 12.75 -7.23
C LEU A 46 0.77 14.11 -6.50
N ALA A 47 1.63 14.27 -5.49
CA ALA A 47 1.74 15.53 -4.76
C ALA A 47 2.14 16.71 -5.68
N LYS A 48 3.07 16.48 -6.63
CA LYS A 48 3.43 17.45 -7.66
C LYS A 48 2.23 17.83 -8.54
N LYS A 49 1.43 16.83 -8.98
CA LYS A 49 0.21 17.09 -9.78
C LYS A 49 -0.83 17.90 -9.02
N MET A 50 -0.94 17.68 -7.72
CA MET A 50 -1.86 18.41 -6.84
C MET A 50 -1.33 19.77 -6.39
N GLY A 51 -0.08 20.12 -6.69
CA GLY A 51 0.55 21.35 -6.22
C GLY A 51 0.76 21.42 -4.71
N VAL A 52 0.94 20.26 -4.03
CA VAL A 52 1.02 20.18 -2.57
C VAL A 52 2.28 19.48 -2.10
N LYS A 53 2.68 19.74 -0.84
CA LYS A 53 3.73 18.99 -0.16
C LYS A 53 3.28 17.56 0.13
N ASN A 54 4.20 16.57 0.01
CA ASN A 54 4.01 15.21 0.48
C ASN A 54 4.72 14.97 1.82
N ILE A 55 3.99 14.41 2.79
CA ILE A 55 4.55 13.82 4.02
C ILE A 55 4.33 12.31 3.92
N ASN A 56 5.41 11.55 4.07
CA ASN A 56 5.39 10.11 3.86
C ASN A 56 5.69 9.34 5.15
N PHE A 57 4.72 8.54 5.61
CA PHE A 57 4.86 7.58 6.70
C PHE A 57 4.97 6.13 6.23
N SER A 58 4.87 5.89 4.91
CA SER A 58 5.05 4.55 4.34
C SER A 58 6.46 4.03 4.59
N ARG A 59 6.59 2.71 4.69
CA ARG A 59 7.89 2.04 4.87
C ARG A 59 7.90 0.71 4.13
N GLY A 60 9.08 0.30 3.67
CA GLY A 60 9.28 -1.05 3.12
C GLY A 60 8.89 -2.13 4.12
N GLY A 61 8.19 -3.17 3.65
CA GLY A 61 7.76 -4.29 4.48
C GLY A 61 6.70 -3.97 5.54
N SER A 62 6.06 -2.80 5.49
CA SER A 62 5.09 -2.39 6.50
C SER A 62 3.84 -3.27 6.51
N SER A 63 3.30 -3.54 7.69
CA SER A 63 1.98 -4.13 7.90
C SER A 63 0.91 -3.04 8.08
N ASN A 64 -0.37 -3.41 7.97
CA ASN A 64 -1.47 -2.50 8.25
C ASN A 64 -1.43 -2.04 9.72
N GLN A 65 -1.16 -2.94 10.68
CA GLN A 65 -1.05 -2.61 12.11
C GLN A 65 0.03 -1.56 12.37
N LYS A 66 1.21 -1.72 11.74
CA LYS A 66 2.28 -0.71 11.83
C LYS A 66 1.81 0.65 11.33
N GLN A 67 1.10 0.68 10.22
CA GLN A 67 0.60 1.93 9.65
C GLN A 67 -0.45 2.57 10.55
N PHE A 68 -1.36 1.80 11.13
CA PHE A 68 -2.34 2.28 12.11
C PHE A 68 -1.66 2.85 13.36
N ARG A 69 -0.65 2.15 13.90
CA ARG A 69 0.13 2.64 15.05
C ARG A 69 0.85 3.95 14.73
N LEU A 70 1.58 4.02 13.61
CA LEU A 70 2.27 5.25 13.20
C LEU A 70 1.31 6.42 12.97
N ALA A 71 0.15 6.15 12.37
CA ALA A 71 -0.89 7.16 12.18
C ALA A 71 -1.44 7.65 13.53
N SER A 72 -1.73 6.73 14.46
CA SER A 72 -2.20 7.09 15.81
C SER A 72 -1.16 7.96 16.55
N GLU A 73 0.11 7.57 16.50
CA GLU A 73 1.20 8.33 17.12
C GLU A 73 1.32 9.73 16.53
N TYR A 74 1.20 9.88 15.22
CA TYR A 74 1.36 11.13 14.51
C TYR A 74 0.14 12.06 14.67
N PHE A 75 -1.05 11.56 14.33
CA PHE A 75 -2.25 12.40 14.29
C PHE A 75 -2.81 12.74 15.66
N LEU A 76 -2.62 11.86 16.67
CA LEU A 76 -3.07 12.15 18.04
C LEU A 76 -2.14 13.12 18.77
N ARG A 77 -0.84 13.13 18.42
CA ARG A 77 0.14 14.04 19.05
C ARG A 77 0.11 15.44 18.47
N ASP A 78 -0.07 15.58 17.16
CA ASP A 78 -0.02 16.86 16.48
C ASP A 78 -1.19 17.05 15.49
N LYS A 79 -2.34 17.48 16.02
CA LYS A 79 -3.56 17.75 15.25
C LYS A 79 -3.40 18.87 14.21
N ASN A 80 -2.34 19.70 14.30
CA ASN A 80 -2.17 20.85 13.42
C ASN A 80 -1.45 20.53 12.11
N VAL A 81 -0.76 19.39 12.05
CA VAL A 81 0.11 19.05 10.92
C VAL A 81 -0.66 18.80 9.62
N VAL A 82 -1.95 18.45 9.70
CA VAL A 82 -2.73 18.00 8.53
C VAL A 82 -3.93 18.92 8.23
N LYS A 83 -4.04 20.09 8.87
CA LYS A 83 -5.13 21.04 8.53
C LYS A 83 -5.19 21.27 7.02
N ASN A 84 -6.38 21.05 6.43
CA ASN A 84 -6.65 21.12 4.98
C ASN A 84 -5.83 20.13 4.12
N GLY A 85 -5.39 19.02 4.71
CA GLY A 85 -4.67 17.97 4.00
C GLY A 85 -5.56 16.84 3.52
N ILE A 86 -4.98 16.00 2.67
CA ILE A 86 -5.52 14.72 2.25
C ILE A 86 -4.65 13.62 2.83
N VAL A 87 -5.25 12.63 3.46
CA VAL A 87 -4.59 11.38 3.86
C VAL A 87 -4.89 10.32 2.82
N LEU A 88 -3.86 9.76 2.23
CA LEU A 88 -3.95 8.68 1.25
C LEU A 88 -3.29 7.43 1.82
N TRP A 89 -4.06 6.36 1.96
CA TRP A 89 -3.65 5.17 2.69
C TRP A 89 -3.70 3.90 1.84
N GLY A 90 -2.53 3.33 1.58
CA GLY A 90 -2.41 2.05 0.87
C GLY A 90 -2.52 0.86 1.84
N ILE A 91 -3.58 0.09 1.68
CA ILE A 91 -3.81 -1.15 2.43
C ILE A 91 -2.96 -2.27 1.82
N THR A 92 -2.07 -2.83 2.63
CA THR A 92 -1.28 -3.99 2.25
C THR A 92 -1.99 -5.30 2.65
N SER A 93 -1.34 -6.44 2.38
CA SER A 93 -1.88 -7.76 2.76
C SER A 93 -2.19 -7.85 4.25
N VAL A 94 -3.35 -8.43 4.59
CA VAL A 94 -3.75 -8.72 5.98
C VAL A 94 -2.87 -9.77 6.65
N TYR A 95 -2.09 -10.51 5.88
CA TYR A 95 -1.12 -11.48 6.40
C TYR A 95 0.21 -10.86 6.83
N ARG A 96 0.39 -9.55 6.62
CA ARG A 96 1.51 -8.78 7.17
C ARG A 96 1.11 -8.25 8.54
N ASN A 97 1.82 -8.70 9.56
CA ASN A 97 1.58 -8.34 10.94
C ASN A 97 2.79 -7.63 11.57
N GLU A 98 2.56 -6.96 12.68
CA GLU A 98 3.58 -6.38 13.53
C GLU A 98 3.44 -6.97 14.93
N PHE A 99 4.55 -7.35 15.56
CA PHE A 99 4.58 -7.75 16.96
C PHE A 99 5.72 -7.05 17.70
N PHE A 100 5.57 -6.93 19.01
CA PHE A 100 6.60 -6.35 19.84
C PHE A 100 7.57 -7.44 20.31
N ASN A 101 8.84 -7.35 19.86
CA ASN A 101 9.89 -8.24 20.28
C ASN A 101 10.47 -7.74 21.61
N THR A 102 10.12 -8.41 22.71
CA THR A 102 10.57 -8.03 24.07
C THR A 102 12.08 -8.13 24.28
N LYS A 103 12.74 -9.06 23.59
CA LYS A 103 14.21 -9.21 23.69
C LYS A 103 14.94 -8.04 23.02
N LEU A 104 14.40 -7.54 21.91
CA LEU A 104 15.01 -6.44 21.16
C LEU A 104 14.39 -5.07 21.53
N ASN A 105 13.38 -5.05 22.38
CA ASN A 105 12.61 -3.87 22.79
C ASN A 105 12.15 -3.02 21.58
N LYS A 106 11.67 -3.69 20.53
CA LYS A 106 11.22 -3.04 19.30
C LYS A 106 10.08 -3.79 18.61
N TYR A 107 9.34 -3.08 17.78
CA TYR A 107 8.37 -3.70 16.87
C TYR A 107 9.06 -4.31 15.64
N GLU A 108 8.66 -5.52 15.28
CA GLU A 108 9.12 -6.24 14.10
C GLU A 108 7.95 -6.60 13.20
N ASN A 109 8.15 -6.44 11.88
CA ASN A 109 7.16 -6.87 10.90
C ASN A 109 7.29 -8.38 10.68
N PHE A 110 6.16 -9.02 10.52
CA PHE A 110 6.05 -10.45 10.35
C PHE A 110 5.14 -10.79 9.17
N PHE A 111 5.55 -11.75 8.36
CA PHE A 111 4.75 -12.31 7.28
C PHE A 111 4.25 -13.70 7.67
N VAL A 112 3.01 -14.03 7.32
CA VAL A 112 2.46 -15.36 7.52
C VAL A 112 1.96 -15.90 6.18
N PRO A 113 2.42 -17.07 5.73
CA PRO A 113 3.63 -17.77 6.14
C PRO A 113 4.88 -17.15 5.49
N ASP A 114 5.93 -16.92 6.28
CA ASP A 114 7.22 -16.45 5.74
C ASP A 114 8.23 -17.60 5.76
N PRO A 115 8.68 -18.07 4.59
CA PRO A 115 9.67 -19.15 4.51
C PRO A 115 11.08 -18.70 4.91
N THR A 116 11.32 -17.41 5.07
CA THR A 116 12.65 -16.85 5.38
C THR A 116 12.87 -16.54 6.85
N HIS A 117 11.78 -16.49 7.65
CA HIS A 117 11.82 -16.32 9.10
C HIS A 117 11.51 -17.64 9.81
N ASP A 118 11.53 -17.65 11.12
CA ASP A 118 11.28 -18.85 11.92
C ASP A 118 10.05 -19.63 11.44
N ILE A 119 10.32 -20.74 10.72
CA ILE A 119 9.29 -21.59 10.09
C ILE A 119 8.33 -22.15 11.15
N VAL A 120 8.82 -22.41 12.36
CA VAL A 120 8.00 -22.96 13.45
C VAL A 120 7.03 -21.90 13.96
N LEU A 121 7.52 -20.70 14.24
CA LEU A 121 6.69 -19.58 14.67
C LEU A 121 5.68 -19.18 13.58
N SER A 122 6.11 -19.13 12.32
CA SER A 122 5.25 -18.86 11.17
C SER A 122 4.12 -19.87 11.04
N LYS A 123 4.40 -21.17 11.17
CA LYS A 123 3.40 -22.24 11.15
C LYS A 123 2.45 -22.17 12.36
N VAL A 124 2.97 -21.96 13.56
CA VAL A 124 2.15 -21.84 14.76
C VAL A 124 1.19 -20.66 14.66
N LEU A 125 1.68 -19.50 14.22
CA LEU A 125 0.84 -18.32 14.04
C LEU A 125 -0.21 -18.53 12.94
N SER A 126 0.16 -19.10 11.79
CA SER A 126 -0.78 -19.31 10.69
C SER A 126 -1.88 -20.32 11.01
N VAL A 127 -1.56 -21.41 11.74
CA VAL A 127 -2.52 -22.48 12.02
C VAL A 127 -3.39 -22.18 13.24
N ARG A 128 -2.85 -21.52 14.27
CA ARG A 128 -3.55 -21.37 15.56
C ARG A 128 -4.11 -19.97 15.83
N TYR A 129 -3.53 -18.93 15.25
CA TYR A 129 -3.81 -17.56 15.69
C TYR A 129 -4.26 -16.60 14.59
N MET A 130 -4.13 -16.98 13.32
CA MET A 130 -4.54 -16.11 12.22
C MET A 130 -5.73 -16.71 11.46
N SER A 131 -6.81 -15.95 11.45
CA SER A 131 -7.94 -16.17 10.56
C SER A 131 -8.01 -14.97 9.61
N GLU A 132 -7.98 -15.23 8.31
CA GLU A 132 -8.15 -14.17 7.30
C GLU A 132 -9.41 -13.32 7.55
N LYS A 133 -10.51 -13.99 7.89
CA LYS A 133 -11.77 -13.33 8.24
C LYS A 133 -11.58 -12.33 9.39
N VAL A 134 -10.94 -12.77 10.48
CA VAL A 134 -10.70 -11.93 11.66
C VAL A 134 -9.77 -10.76 11.34
N GLU A 135 -8.72 -10.98 10.55
CA GLU A 135 -7.80 -9.90 10.16
C GLU A 135 -8.47 -8.88 9.22
N ILE A 136 -9.37 -9.33 8.36
CA ILE A 136 -10.19 -8.44 7.53
C ILE A 136 -11.18 -7.64 8.39
N GLU A 137 -11.85 -8.26 9.36
CA GLU A 137 -12.74 -7.58 10.30
C GLU A 137 -11.98 -6.51 11.11
N LYS A 138 -10.81 -6.83 11.65
CA LYS A 138 -9.92 -5.86 12.33
C LYS A 138 -9.52 -4.71 11.42
N LEU A 139 -9.22 -5.00 10.15
CA LEU A 139 -8.91 -3.98 9.16
C LEU A 139 -10.09 -3.02 8.98
N TYR A 140 -11.31 -3.54 8.83
CA TYR A 140 -12.52 -2.73 8.67
C TYR A 140 -12.79 -1.85 9.89
N TYR A 141 -12.69 -2.38 11.10
CA TYR A 141 -12.83 -1.57 12.32
C TYR A 141 -11.83 -0.42 12.39
N ASN A 142 -10.57 -0.67 12.03
CA ASN A 142 -9.57 0.39 12.01
C ASN A 142 -9.85 1.44 10.94
N ILE A 143 -10.27 1.03 9.74
CA ILE A 143 -10.67 1.96 8.67
C ILE A 143 -11.81 2.85 9.14
N GLU A 144 -12.85 2.30 9.74
CA GLU A 144 -13.97 3.05 10.29
C GLU A 144 -13.55 4.04 11.37
N LEU A 145 -12.75 3.56 12.35
CA LEU A 145 -12.23 4.41 13.42
C LEU A 145 -11.49 5.63 12.86
N PHE A 146 -10.60 5.43 11.89
CA PHE A 146 -9.87 6.53 11.27
C PHE A 146 -10.76 7.40 10.37
N ASN A 147 -11.78 6.84 9.70
CA ASN A 147 -12.76 7.63 8.96
C ASN A 147 -13.52 8.57 9.89
N TYR A 148 -14.02 8.09 11.03
CA TYR A 148 -14.66 8.92 12.05
C TYR A 148 -13.71 9.98 12.61
N TYR A 149 -12.50 9.58 12.95
CA TYR A 149 -11.50 10.51 13.48
C TYR A 149 -11.17 11.61 12.47
N PHE A 150 -10.83 11.29 11.24
CA PHE A 150 -10.49 12.29 10.23
C PHE A 150 -11.68 13.21 9.90
N LYS A 151 -12.88 12.65 9.84
CA LYS A 151 -14.11 13.45 9.69
C LYS A 151 -14.28 14.44 10.84
N SER A 152 -14.04 14.03 12.08
CA SER A 152 -14.19 14.88 13.27
C SER A 152 -13.21 16.05 13.30
N ILE A 153 -12.07 15.94 12.64
CA ILE A 153 -11.05 17.01 12.57
C ILE A 153 -10.99 17.69 11.19
N GLY A 154 -11.96 17.43 10.30
CA GLY A 154 -12.09 18.07 8.99
C GLY A 154 -11.03 17.67 7.97
N ILE A 155 -10.45 16.47 8.08
CA ILE A 155 -9.45 15.95 7.15
C ILE A 155 -10.12 15.01 6.16
N LYS A 156 -9.81 15.16 4.87
CA LYS A 156 -10.19 14.20 3.84
C LYS A 156 -9.23 13.01 3.85
N ASN A 157 -9.77 11.80 3.90
CA ASN A 157 -8.98 10.59 3.83
C ASN A 157 -9.52 9.63 2.78
N TYR A 158 -8.62 8.88 2.15
CA TYR A 158 -8.93 7.91 1.12
C TYR A 158 -8.08 6.65 1.30
N TRP A 159 -8.67 5.49 0.99
CA TRP A 159 -8.09 4.18 1.14
C TRP A 159 -8.00 3.50 -0.22
N PHE A 160 -6.95 2.75 -0.47
CA PHE A 160 -6.82 1.91 -1.66
C PHE A 160 -6.07 0.63 -1.32
N ASN A 161 -6.41 -0.45 -2.00
CA ASN A 161 -5.70 -1.71 -1.86
C ASN A 161 -4.44 -1.72 -2.73
N ILE A 162 -3.36 -2.34 -2.24
CA ILE A 162 -2.11 -2.44 -3.01
C ILE A 162 -2.09 -3.72 -3.84
N PHE A 163 -2.33 -4.88 -3.23
CA PHE A 163 -2.17 -6.19 -3.89
C PHE A 163 -3.47 -6.96 -4.09
N ASN A 164 -4.33 -6.95 -3.08
CA ASN A 164 -5.53 -7.78 -3.05
C ASN A 164 -6.78 -6.94 -3.24
N ASP A 165 -7.69 -7.40 -4.08
CA ASP A 165 -9.01 -6.79 -4.23
C ASP A 165 -9.86 -7.17 -3.03
N HIS A 166 -10.54 -6.21 -2.42
CA HIS A 166 -11.48 -6.42 -1.32
C HIS A 166 -12.81 -5.77 -1.63
N LYS A 167 -13.91 -6.50 -1.39
CA LYS A 167 -15.24 -5.92 -1.35
C LYS A 167 -15.47 -5.40 0.07
N TYR A 168 -15.49 -4.11 0.20
CA TYR A 168 -15.80 -3.45 1.47
C TYR A 168 -17.30 -3.44 1.73
N PRO A 169 -17.74 -3.51 2.99
CA PRO A 169 -19.13 -3.23 3.36
C PRO A 169 -19.56 -1.83 2.92
N ASN A 170 -20.83 -1.64 2.58
CA ASN A 170 -21.36 -0.37 2.03
C ASN A 170 -21.19 0.84 2.97
N HIS A 171 -21.04 0.61 4.27
CA HIS A 171 -20.83 1.68 5.26
C HIS A 171 -19.38 2.17 5.32
N ILE A 172 -18.42 1.42 4.76
CA ILE A 172 -17.02 1.85 4.66
C ILE A 172 -16.87 2.75 3.44
N ASN A 173 -16.69 4.03 3.69
CA ASN A 173 -16.59 5.06 2.66
C ASN A 173 -15.13 5.38 2.29
N ASN A 174 -14.97 6.17 1.23
CA ASN A 174 -13.68 6.68 0.76
C ASN A 174 -12.71 5.60 0.27
N ILE A 175 -13.22 4.47 -0.21
CA ILE A 175 -12.44 3.42 -0.85
C ILE A 175 -12.30 3.77 -2.33
N LEU A 176 -11.05 3.95 -2.78
CA LEU A 176 -10.74 4.21 -4.19
C LEU A 176 -10.80 2.93 -5.02
N PHE A 177 -11.05 3.08 -6.32
CA PHE A 177 -11.11 1.99 -7.30
C PHE A 177 -12.14 0.91 -6.96
N GLU A 178 -13.21 1.27 -6.22
CA GLU A 178 -14.26 0.33 -5.82
C GLU A 178 -13.73 -0.93 -5.09
N GLY A 179 -12.59 -0.80 -4.43
CA GLY A 179 -11.92 -1.89 -3.72
C GLY A 179 -10.99 -2.75 -4.58
N ASN A 180 -10.85 -2.46 -5.88
CA ASN A 180 -9.81 -3.09 -6.69
C ASN A 180 -8.42 -2.62 -6.24
N SER A 181 -7.45 -3.52 -6.29
CA SER A 181 -6.08 -3.18 -5.91
C SER A 181 -5.34 -2.40 -7.00
N LEU A 182 -4.31 -1.65 -6.61
CA LEU A 182 -3.43 -0.99 -7.58
C LEU A 182 -2.84 -1.98 -8.58
N LEU A 183 -2.50 -3.18 -8.12
CA LEU A 183 -1.98 -4.22 -9.01
C LEU A 183 -3.03 -4.64 -10.05
N SER A 184 -4.30 -4.82 -9.65
CA SER A 184 -5.40 -5.13 -10.57
C SER A 184 -5.67 -3.98 -11.55
N VAL A 185 -5.71 -2.75 -11.05
CA VAL A 185 -5.94 -1.56 -11.88
C VAL A 185 -4.81 -1.36 -12.91
N LEU A 186 -3.55 -1.64 -12.53
CA LEU A 186 -2.43 -1.62 -13.48
C LEU A 186 -2.56 -2.70 -14.56
N LEU A 187 -3.12 -3.87 -14.21
CA LEU A 187 -3.29 -5.00 -15.11
C LEU A 187 -4.55 -4.93 -15.97
N ASN A 188 -5.48 -4.05 -15.68
CA ASN A 188 -6.79 -3.98 -16.35
C ASN A 188 -6.72 -3.93 -17.88
N ASP A 189 -5.68 -3.29 -18.44
CA ASP A 189 -5.46 -3.23 -19.89
C ASP A 189 -4.94 -4.56 -20.48
N TYR A 190 -4.47 -5.50 -19.65
CA TYR A 190 -3.77 -6.72 -20.06
C TYR A 190 -4.53 -8.01 -19.76
N GLU A 191 -5.58 -7.95 -18.91
CA GLU A 191 -6.24 -9.14 -18.38
C GLU A 191 -7.77 -9.09 -18.50
N LYS A 192 -8.29 -8.83 -19.70
CA LYS A 192 -9.75 -8.78 -19.93
C LYS A 192 -10.47 -10.13 -19.75
N ASN A 193 -9.76 -11.26 -19.62
CA ASN A 193 -10.35 -12.60 -19.68
C ASN A 193 -10.03 -13.56 -18.53
N ASP A 194 -9.22 -13.19 -17.55
CA ASP A 194 -8.91 -14.10 -16.45
C ASP A 194 -9.82 -13.84 -15.24
N LYS A 195 -10.81 -14.73 -15.06
CA LYS A 195 -11.62 -14.78 -13.82
C LYS A 195 -10.70 -15.20 -12.68
N TYR A 196 -10.25 -14.24 -11.88
CA TYR A 196 -9.49 -14.54 -10.66
C TYR A 196 -10.43 -15.19 -9.64
N HIS A 197 -10.27 -16.48 -9.44
CA HIS A 197 -10.89 -17.14 -8.31
C HIS A 197 -10.23 -16.68 -7.02
N LYS A 198 -11.03 -16.45 -5.99
CA LYS A 198 -10.56 -16.26 -4.61
C LYS A 198 -9.59 -17.41 -4.30
N SER A 199 -8.32 -17.17 -4.26
CA SER A 199 -7.34 -18.14 -3.82
C SER A 199 -6.60 -17.60 -2.62
N VAL A 200 -6.24 -18.51 -1.74
CA VAL A 200 -5.37 -18.30 -0.60
C VAL A 200 -4.18 -17.42 -1.02
N TRP A 201 -3.82 -16.51 -0.17
CA TRP A 201 -2.71 -15.57 -0.34
C TRP A 201 -1.48 -16.25 -0.96
N GLY A 202 -0.89 -15.65 -1.93
CA GLY A 202 0.29 -16.15 -2.64
C GLY A 202 0.00 -16.50 -4.11
N VAL A 203 -0.90 -17.43 -4.38
CA VAL A 203 -1.10 -17.93 -5.75
C VAL A 203 -1.65 -16.87 -6.70
N THR A 204 -2.68 -16.14 -6.29
CA THR A 204 -3.28 -15.10 -7.15
C THR A 204 -2.38 -13.88 -7.26
N THR A 205 -1.76 -13.46 -6.15
CA THR A 205 -0.81 -12.34 -6.15
C THR A 205 0.42 -12.69 -6.97
N ASP A 206 0.97 -13.92 -6.84
CA ASP A 206 2.11 -14.37 -7.62
C ASP A 206 1.79 -14.43 -9.12
N ARG A 207 0.59 -14.87 -9.49
CA ARG A 207 0.14 -14.87 -10.88
C ARG A 207 0.02 -13.44 -11.43
N LYS A 208 -0.62 -12.54 -10.69
CA LYS A 208 -0.71 -11.11 -11.04
C LYS A 208 0.69 -10.49 -11.18
N ILE A 209 1.60 -10.77 -10.26
CA ILE A 209 2.99 -10.29 -10.34
C ILE A 209 3.71 -10.85 -11.57
N LYS A 210 3.55 -12.14 -11.89
CA LYS A 210 4.12 -12.73 -13.13
C LYS A 210 3.60 -12.05 -14.38
N THR A 211 2.30 -11.77 -14.45
CA THR A 211 1.70 -11.02 -15.56
C THR A 211 2.22 -9.59 -15.60
N ALA A 212 2.33 -8.93 -14.46
CA ALA A 212 2.89 -7.59 -14.36
C ALA A 212 4.37 -7.54 -14.79
N LEU A 213 5.17 -8.56 -14.46
CA LEU A 213 6.55 -8.72 -14.94
C LEU A 213 6.60 -8.85 -16.46
N LYS A 214 5.77 -9.74 -17.04
CA LYS A 214 5.69 -9.95 -18.49
C LYS A 214 5.36 -8.65 -19.24
N ASN A 215 4.51 -7.83 -18.66
CA ASN A 215 4.08 -6.55 -19.24
C ASN A 215 4.93 -5.35 -18.77
N LYS A 216 6.10 -5.58 -18.17
CA LYS A 216 7.06 -4.56 -17.73
C LYS A 216 6.48 -3.54 -16.72
N LEU A 217 5.43 -3.91 -15.99
CA LEU A 217 4.78 -3.05 -14.99
C LEU A 217 5.52 -3.05 -13.66
N VAL A 218 6.20 -4.15 -13.35
CA VAL A 218 7.05 -4.27 -12.17
C VAL A 218 8.45 -4.70 -12.57
N ASN A 219 9.45 -4.33 -11.77
CA ASN A 219 10.83 -4.66 -12.07
C ASN A 219 11.15 -6.12 -11.71
N PRO A 220 12.05 -6.79 -12.46
CA PRO A 220 12.34 -8.23 -12.29
C PRO A 220 13.17 -8.53 -11.04
N ILE A 221 13.75 -7.53 -10.38
CA ILE A 221 14.66 -7.71 -9.24
C ILE A 221 13.88 -7.83 -7.93
N SER A 222 12.79 -7.04 -7.79
CA SER A 222 12.08 -6.93 -6.50
C SER A 222 10.55 -6.90 -6.62
N SER A 223 10.01 -7.03 -7.83
CA SER A 223 8.56 -6.98 -8.10
C SER A 223 7.87 -5.67 -7.63
N HIS A 224 8.62 -4.60 -7.54
CA HIS A 224 8.07 -3.26 -7.28
C HIS A 224 7.71 -2.57 -8.60
N PRO A 225 6.74 -1.64 -8.61
CA PRO A 225 6.39 -0.91 -9.81
C PRO A 225 7.59 -0.20 -10.43
N THR A 226 7.64 -0.16 -11.77
CA THR A 226 8.65 0.59 -12.52
C THR A 226 8.36 2.09 -12.45
N LYS A 227 9.29 2.90 -12.93
CA LYS A 227 9.13 4.35 -13.05
C LYS A 227 7.88 4.72 -13.85
N GLU A 228 7.65 4.03 -14.96
CA GLU A 228 6.49 4.21 -15.83
C GLU A 228 5.19 3.84 -15.12
N SER A 229 5.20 2.72 -14.38
CA SER A 229 4.06 2.27 -13.58
C SER A 229 3.75 3.23 -12.42
N HIS A 230 4.75 3.76 -11.76
CA HIS A 230 4.55 4.81 -10.76
C HIS A 230 3.90 6.07 -11.35
N SER A 231 4.30 6.47 -12.56
CA SER A 231 3.66 7.58 -13.28
C SER A 231 2.20 7.28 -13.62
N LYS A 232 1.91 6.05 -14.10
CA LYS A 232 0.54 5.59 -14.37
C LYS A 232 -0.31 5.59 -13.10
N ILE A 233 0.19 5.04 -11.99
CA ILE A 233 -0.50 5.03 -10.69
C ILE A 233 -0.81 6.47 -10.23
N ALA A 234 0.14 7.39 -10.31
CA ALA A 234 -0.07 8.79 -9.93
C ALA A 234 -1.21 9.44 -10.73
N ASN A 235 -1.30 9.14 -12.04
CA ASN A 235 -2.37 9.65 -12.90
C ASN A 235 -3.73 9.06 -12.54
N LEU A 236 -3.80 7.76 -12.28
CA LEU A 236 -5.02 7.06 -11.90
C LEU A 236 -5.55 7.58 -10.55
N LEU A 237 -4.68 7.65 -9.54
CA LEU A 237 -5.06 8.20 -8.22
C LEU A 237 -5.50 9.66 -8.31
N TYR A 238 -4.85 10.49 -9.13
CA TYR A 238 -5.25 11.87 -9.32
C TYR A 238 -6.67 12.00 -9.89
N LYS A 239 -7.00 11.21 -10.92
CA LYS A 239 -8.34 11.17 -11.51
C LYS A 239 -9.40 10.70 -10.51
N GLU A 240 -9.09 9.64 -9.77
CA GLU A 240 -9.99 9.06 -8.77
C GLU A 240 -10.28 10.03 -7.62
N LEU A 241 -9.27 10.75 -7.14
CA LEU A 241 -9.44 11.78 -6.11
C LEU A 241 -10.28 12.98 -6.60
N GLN A 242 -10.19 13.34 -7.89
CA GLN A 242 -11.01 14.41 -8.46
C GLN A 242 -12.48 13.98 -8.60
N SER A 243 -12.76 12.75 -9.09
CA SER A 243 -14.12 12.23 -9.20
C SER A 243 -14.80 12.09 -7.83
N SER A 244 -14.06 11.58 -6.83
CA SER A 244 -14.55 11.47 -5.45
C SER A 244 -14.83 12.82 -4.78
N ALA A 245 -14.14 13.87 -5.19
CA ALA A 245 -14.38 15.22 -4.67
C ALA A 245 -15.68 15.83 -5.26
N SER A 246 -16.01 15.52 -6.51
CA SER A 246 -17.20 16.05 -7.21
C SER A 246 -18.49 15.38 -6.77
N SER A 247 -18.45 14.14 -6.27
CA SER A 247 -19.63 13.41 -5.80
C SER A 247 -20.07 13.77 -4.37
N ASN A 248 -19.28 14.55 -3.66
CA ASN A 248 -19.55 14.98 -2.28
C ASN A 248 -19.96 16.48 -2.17
N THR A 249 -20.20 17.14 -3.31
CA THR A 249 -20.78 18.48 -3.42
C THR A 249 -22.22 18.39 -3.87
#